data_44f559263da9f369dc9fc7abbbc2ccfd
#
_entry.id   44f559263da9f369dc9fc7abbbc2ccfd
#
_cell.length_a   1.000
_cell.length_b   1.000
_cell.length_c   1.000
_cell.angle_alpha   90.00
_cell.angle_beta   90.00
_cell.angle_gamma   90.00
#
_symmetry.space_group_name_H-M   'P 1'
#
loop_
_entity.id
_entity.type
_entity.pdbx_description
1 polymer ?
#
loop_
_entity_poly.entity_id
_entity_poly.type
_entity_poly.pdbx_seq_one_letter_code
_entity_poly.pdbx_strand_id
1 'polypeptide(L)'
;MPAIVDVPSGQLVTNDYQRITLDLATEWTALHRPGAPDLYPEPLRAEIDEVMDGIYRDINNGVYKAGFASSQQEYEEAYAALFRRLDLVSARLADRRYLVGDTITEADIRLFTTLVRFDPVYHGHFKCNRNKLTEDPVLWAYARDLYQTPGFGDTVDFDHIKRHYYQVHTGINPTAIVPAGPDLSGWTAPHHREQLGGRPFGDGTPPGPVPEGERVTPPASR
;
A
#
# COMPACT_ATOMS: atom_id res chain seq x y z
N MET A 1 -14.63 -5.53 -7.02
CA MET A 1 -14.33 -4.09 -6.87
C MET A 1 -15.12 -3.57 -5.68
N PRO A 2 -14.56 -2.72 -4.80
CA PRO A 2 -15.31 -2.15 -3.70
C PRO A 2 -16.41 -1.25 -4.22
N ALA A 3 -17.53 -1.18 -3.48
CA ALA A 3 -18.66 -0.33 -3.78
C ALA A 3 -19.29 0.18 -2.49
N ILE A 4 -19.82 1.39 -2.53
CA ILE A 4 -20.64 1.95 -1.44
C ILE A 4 -22.11 1.80 -1.85
N VAL A 5 -22.90 1.19 -0.99
CA VAL A 5 -24.34 0.95 -1.20
C VAL A 5 -25.10 1.62 -0.07
N ASP A 6 -26.16 2.37 -0.41
CA ASP A 6 -27.12 2.86 0.56
C ASP A 6 -28.02 1.70 1.01
N VAL A 7 -27.84 1.28 2.26
CA VAL A 7 -28.54 0.11 2.80
C VAL A 7 -30.08 0.30 2.81
N PRO A 8 -30.63 1.46 3.23
CA PRO A 8 -32.07 1.69 3.26
C PRO A 8 -32.74 1.56 1.87
N SER A 9 -32.11 2.12 0.84
CA SER A 9 -32.68 2.09 -0.52
C SER A 9 -32.19 0.91 -1.36
N GLY A 10 -31.12 0.23 -0.95
CA GLY A 10 -30.45 -0.83 -1.73
C GLY A 10 -29.75 -0.32 -3.00
N GLN A 11 -29.56 0.98 -3.13
CA GLN A 11 -28.97 1.59 -4.32
C GLN A 11 -27.46 1.73 -4.22
N LEU A 12 -26.80 1.52 -5.35
CA LEU A 12 -25.37 1.81 -5.50
C LEU A 12 -25.14 3.33 -5.40
N VAL A 13 -24.32 3.75 -4.45
CA VAL A 13 -23.87 5.15 -4.33
C VAL A 13 -22.69 5.39 -5.26
N THR A 14 -21.64 4.56 -5.17
CA THR A 14 -20.50 4.61 -6.08
C THR A 14 -19.73 3.29 -6.09
N ASN A 15 -19.11 2.99 -7.20
CA ASN A 15 -18.10 1.93 -7.35
C ASN A 15 -16.79 2.47 -7.95
N ASP A 16 -16.63 3.77 -8.00
CA ASP A 16 -15.37 4.41 -8.37
C ASP A 16 -14.36 4.27 -7.21
N TYR A 17 -13.71 3.11 -7.15
CA TYR A 17 -12.81 2.77 -6.05
C TYR A 17 -11.61 3.71 -5.93
N GLN A 18 -11.26 4.42 -6.99
CA GLN A 18 -10.17 5.41 -6.94
C GLN A 18 -10.60 6.67 -6.18
N ARG A 19 -11.90 6.96 -6.18
CA ARG A 19 -12.48 8.11 -5.49
C ARG A 19 -12.94 7.78 -4.08
N ILE A 20 -13.30 6.54 -3.77
CA ILE A 20 -13.92 6.17 -2.49
C ILE A 20 -13.11 6.66 -1.28
N THR A 21 -11.79 6.50 -1.28
CA THR A 21 -10.96 6.95 -0.14
C THR A 21 -10.88 8.45 -0.04
N LEU A 22 -10.84 9.17 -1.18
CA LEU A 22 -10.90 10.63 -1.21
C LEU A 22 -12.27 11.14 -0.74
N ASP A 23 -13.36 10.50 -1.18
CA ASP A 23 -14.71 10.86 -0.73
C ASP A 23 -14.87 10.62 0.78
N LEU A 24 -14.32 9.51 1.31
CA LEU A 24 -14.27 9.28 2.75
C LEU A 24 -13.47 10.37 3.48
N ALA A 25 -12.39 10.87 2.89
CA ALA A 25 -11.54 11.90 3.49
C ALA A 25 -12.17 13.31 3.43
N THR A 26 -13.00 13.62 2.42
CA THR A 26 -13.49 14.97 2.15
C THR A 26 -14.99 15.16 2.42
N GLU A 27 -15.83 14.21 2.01
CA GLU A 27 -17.28 14.34 2.05
C GLU A 27 -17.89 13.82 3.37
N TRP A 28 -17.20 12.90 4.05
CA TRP A 28 -17.69 12.20 5.24
C TRP A 28 -17.08 12.74 6.54
N THR A 29 -16.54 13.94 6.51
CA THR A 29 -15.82 14.56 7.65
C THR A 29 -16.63 14.64 8.94
N ALA A 30 -17.96 14.79 8.84
CA ALA A 30 -18.84 14.79 9.99
C ALA A 30 -18.88 13.45 10.77
N LEU A 31 -18.44 12.37 10.13
CA LEU A 31 -18.35 11.03 10.72
C LEU A 31 -16.94 10.67 11.17
N HIS A 32 -15.97 11.53 10.92
CA HIS A 32 -14.60 11.29 11.38
C HIS A 32 -14.52 11.31 12.90
N ARG A 33 -13.66 10.45 13.45
CA ARG A 33 -13.35 10.53 14.89
C ARG A 33 -12.73 11.88 15.23
N PRO A 34 -12.91 12.39 16.47
CA PRO A 34 -12.21 13.60 16.92
C PRO A 34 -10.67 13.41 16.77
N GLY A 35 -10.02 14.41 16.18
CA GLY A 35 -8.57 14.37 15.95
C GLY A 35 -8.13 13.48 14.81
N ALA A 36 -9.02 13.04 13.91
CA ALA A 36 -8.59 12.35 12.67
C ALA A 36 -7.64 13.24 11.87
N PRO A 37 -6.52 12.69 11.33
CA PRO A 37 -5.63 13.46 10.47
C PRO A 37 -6.31 13.81 9.14
N ASP A 38 -5.94 14.96 8.56
CA ASP A 38 -6.30 15.27 7.19
C ASP A 38 -5.34 14.56 6.24
N LEU A 39 -5.85 13.57 5.52
CA LEU A 39 -5.06 12.75 4.59
C LEU A 39 -5.04 13.31 3.16
N TYR A 40 -5.83 14.36 2.91
CA TYR A 40 -5.92 15.00 1.59
C TYR A 40 -6.06 16.52 1.72
N PRO A 41 -5.06 17.18 2.36
CA PRO A 41 -5.11 18.60 2.67
C PRO A 41 -5.16 19.46 1.40
N GLU A 42 -6.06 20.42 1.37
CA GLU A 42 -6.37 21.24 0.19
C GLU A 42 -5.13 21.85 -0.49
N PRO A 43 -4.15 22.42 0.22
CA PRO A 43 -2.98 23.03 -0.42
C PRO A 43 -2.06 22.02 -1.15
N LEU A 44 -2.16 20.72 -0.82
CA LEU A 44 -1.30 19.66 -1.37
C LEU A 44 -2.01 18.77 -2.39
N ARG A 45 -3.31 18.95 -2.62
CA ARG A 45 -4.12 18.06 -3.47
C ARG A 45 -3.54 17.87 -4.86
N ALA A 46 -3.12 18.94 -5.51
CA ALA A 46 -2.57 18.84 -6.86
C ALA A 46 -1.31 17.94 -6.93
N GLU A 47 -0.41 18.07 -5.94
CA GLU A 47 0.79 17.22 -5.86
C GLU A 47 0.44 15.79 -5.45
N ILE A 48 -0.51 15.61 -4.52
CA ILE A 48 -1.01 14.29 -4.11
C ILE A 48 -1.60 13.57 -5.32
N ASP A 49 -2.44 14.23 -6.10
CA ASP A 49 -3.09 13.64 -7.28
C ASP A 49 -2.06 13.23 -8.33
N GLU A 50 -1.09 14.08 -8.65
CA GLU A 50 -0.01 13.75 -9.59
C GLU A 50 0.78 12.51 -9.15
N VAL A 51 1.14 12.46 -7.87
CA VAL A 51 1.88 11.33 -7.29
C VAL A 51 1.03 10.06 -7.31
N MET A 52 -0.24 10.15 -6.91
CA MET A 52 -1.17 9.01 -6.90
C MET A 52 -1.41 8.45 -8.30
N ASP A 53 -1.58 9.31 -9.31
CA ASP A 53 -1.79 8.87 -10.71
C ASP A 53 -0.59 8.06 -11.21
N GLY A 54 0.62 8.53 -10.93
CA GLY A 54 1.84 7.81 -11.30
C GLY A 54 1.97 6.47 -10.57
N ILE A 55 1.70 6.45 -9.26
CA ILE A 55 1.71 5.24 -8.44
C ILE A 55 0.64 4.25 -8.92
N TYR A 56 -0.57 4.72 -9.14
CA TYR A 56 -1.68 3.88 -9.59
C TYR A 56 -1.38 3.22 -10.93
N ARG A 57 -0.97 4.01 -11.92
CA ARG A 57 -0.74 3.53 -13.29
C ARG A 57 0.40 2.53 -13.38
N ASP A 58 1.53 2.83 -12.72
CA ASP A 58 2.80 2.14 -12.94
C ASP A 58 3.15 1.16 -11.81
N ILE A 59 2.63 1.36 -10.58
CA ILE A 59 2.90 0.48 -9.43
C ILE A 59 1.66 -0.34 -9.07
N ASN A 60 0.57 0.29 -8.59
CA ASN A 60 -0.59 -0.48 -8.11
C ASN A 60 -1.19 -1.36 -9.19
N ASN A 61 -1.42 -0.83 -10.40
CA ASN A 61 -1.83 -1.59 -11.57
C ASN A 61 -0.66 -2.28 -12.28
N GLY A 62 0.55 -1.70 -12.19
CA GLY A 62 1.74 -2.21 -12.86
C GLY A 62 2.07 -3.64 -12.49
N VAL A 63 1.99 -3.99 -11.20
CA VAL A 63 2.23 -5.36 -10.74
C VAL A 63 1.22 -6.36 -11.33
N TYR A 64 -0.05 -5.95 -11.52
CA TYR A 64 -1.08 -6.78 -12.14
C TYR A 64 -0.90 -6.87 -13.65
N LYS A 65 -0.53 -5.78 -14.32
CA LYS A 65 -0.19 -5.80 -15.75
C LYS A 65 0.95 -6.77 -16.04
N ALA A 66 2.00 -6.77 -15.20
CA ALA A 66 3.08 -7.74 -15.32
C ALA A 66 2.62 -9.16 -15.00
N GLY A 67 1.87 -9.35 -13.89
CA GLY A 67 1.46 -10.67 -13.40
C GLY A 67 0.49 -11.41 -14.31
N PHE A 68 -0.39 -10.69 -15.01
CA PHE A 68 -1.40 -11.22 -15.92
C PHE A 68 -1.11 -10.93 -17.40
N ALA A 69 0.11 -10.52 -17.74
CA ALA A 69 0.49 -10.31 -19.14
C ALA A 69 0.27 -11.58 -19.97
N SER A 70 -0.29 -11.42 -21.16
CA SER A 70 -0.58 -12.51 -22.09
C SER A 70 0.55 -12.75 -23.10
N SER A 71 1.54 -11.84 -23.15
CA SER A 71 2.70 -11.92 -24.01
C SER A 71 3.97 -11.47 -23.30
N GLN A 72 5.12 -11.90 -23.81
CA GLN A 72 6.43 -11.48 -23.30
C GLN A 72 6.61 -9.97 -23.41
N GLN A 73 6.16 -9.37 -24.51
CA GLN A 73 6.25 -7.93 -24.75
C GLN A 73 5.44 -7.14 -23.72
N GLU A 74 4.18 -7.50 -23.48
CA GLU A 74 3.34 -6.83 -22.48
C GLU A 74 3.94 -6.92 -21.08
N TYR A 75 4.49 -8.09 -20.73
CA TYR A 75 5.18 -8.28 -19.46
C TYR A 75 6.37 -7.34 -19.32
N GLU A 76 7.27 -7.30 -20.33
CA GLU A 76 8.48 -6.48 -20.31
C GLU A 76 8.17 -4.99 -20.24
N GLU A 77 7.15 -4.53 -20.96
CA GLU A 77 6.68 -3.13 -20.92
C GLU A 77 6.16 -2.77 -19.53
N ALA A 78 5.30 -3.61 -18.93
CA ALA A 78 4.75 -3.40 -17.59
C ALA A 78 5.86 -3.46 -16.52
N TYR A 79 6.74 -4.43 -16.61
CA TYR A 79 7.90 -4.61 -15.73
C TYR A 79 8.83 -3.38 -15.76
N ALA A 80 9.17 -2.90 -16.95
CA ALA A 80 10.03 -1.73 -17.11
C ALA A 80 9.37 -0.45 -16.56
N ALA A 81 8.07 -0.27 -16.78
CA ALA A 81 7.32 0.87 -16.25
C ALA A 81 7.25 0.84 -14.72
N LEU A 82 6.95 -0.34 -14.13
CA LEU A 82 6.91 -0.56 -12.69
C LEU A 82 8.23 -0.16 -12.02
N PHE A 83 9.33 -0.72 -12.48
CA PHE A 83 10.61 -0.48 -11.82
C PHE A 83 11.15 0.92 -12.03
N ARG A 84 10.92 1.55 -13.20
CA ARG A 84 11.20 2.99 -13.37
C ARG A 84 10.42 3.85 -12.36
N ARG A 85 9.16 3.53 -12.12
CA ARG A 85 8.37 4.28 -11.14
C ARG A 85 8.84 4.03 -9.71
N LEU A 86 9.20 2.80 -9.35
CA LEU A 86 9.78 2.50 -8.04
C LEU A 86 11.10 3.25 -7.82
N ASP A 87 11.97 3.34 -8.84
CA ASP A 87 13.21 4.12 -8.77
C ASP A 87 12.94 5.61 -8.53
N LEU A 88 11.94 6.20 -9.21
CA LEU A 88 11.53 7.58 -9.00
C LEU A 88 10.96 7.82 -7.60
N VAL A 89 10.18 6.88 -7.09
CA VAL A 89 9.63 6.94 -5.74
C VAL A 89 10.74 6.78 -4.70
N SER A 90 11.68 5.86 -4.90
CA SER A 90 12.85 5.70 -4.04
C SER A 90 13.69 6.97 -4.00
N ALA A 91 13.99 7.57 -5.15
CA ALA A 91 14.70 8.84 -5.24
C ALA A 91 13.95 9.98 -4.52
N ARG A 92 12.62 10.06 -4.67
CA ARG A 92 11.78 11.05 -3.98
C ARG A 92 11.84 10.91 -2.46
N LEU A 93 11.89 9.68 -1.96
CA LEU A 93 11.88 9.35 -0.54
C LEU A 93 13.28 9.36 0.10
N ALA A 94 14.34 9.62 -0.66
CA ALA A 94 15.70 9.60 -0.13
C ALA A 94 15.96 10.70 0.91
N ASP A 95 15.33 11.86 0.75
CA ASP A 95 15.53 13.06 1.57
C ASP A 95 14.25 13.55 2.27
N ARG A 96 13.12 12.85 2.12
CA ARG A 96 11.83 13.17 2.77
C ARG A 96 11.17 11.94 3.33
N ARG A 97 10.44 12.08 4.44
CA ARG A 97 9.85 10.96 5.15
C ARG A 97 8.63 10.39 4.42
N TYR A 98 7.79 11.26 3.86
CA TYR A 98 6.54 10.92 3.17
C TYR A 98 6.55 11.38 1.72
N LEU A 99 5.61 10.87 0.93
CA LEU A 99 5.53 11.14 -0.50
C LEU A 99 5.23 12.62 -0.80
N VAL A 100 4.33 13.23 -0.01
CA VAL A 100 3.93 14.62 -0.19
C VAL A 100 3.84 15.31 1.17
N GLY A 101 4.51 16.44 1.31
CA GLY A 101 4.54 17.19 2.58
C GLY A 101 5.25 16.45 3.72
N ASP A 102 4.90 16.82 4.95
CA ASP A 102 5.54 16.35 6.17
C ASP A 102 4.67 15.39 7.01
N THR A 103 3.56 14.92 6.45
CA THR A 103 2.60 14.01 7.08
C THR A 103 2.21 12.91 6.12
N ILE A 104 1.63 11.82 6.65
CA ILE A 104 1.02 10.79 5.82
C ILE A 104 -0.17 11.37 5.07
N THR A 105 -0.25 11.07 3.77
CA THR A 105 -1.35 11.43 2.88
C THR A 105 -1.94 10.19 2.21
N GLU A 106 -3.02 10.37 1.44
CA GLU A 106 -3.61 9.31 0.60
C GLU A 106 -2.57 8.65 -0.32
N ALA A 107 -1.57 9.39 -0.80
CA ALA A 107 -0.52 8.84 -1.65
C ALA A 107 0.29 7.75 -0.94
N ASP A 108 0.63 7.98 0.33
CA ASP A 108 1.38 7.02 1.16
C ASP A 108 0.56 5.75 1.42
N ILE A 109 -0.73 5.91 1.73
CA ILE A 109 -1.64 4.79 1.98
C ILE A 109 -1.75 3.91 0.73
N ARG A 110 -1.95 4.53 -0.44
CA ARG A 110 -2.10 3.80 -1.71
C ARG A 110 -0.82 3.07 -2.12
N LEU A 111 0.34 3.67 -1.91
CA LEU A 111 1.60 3.00 -2.18
C LEU A 111 1.85 1.84 -1.21
N PHE A 112 1.60 2.05 0.08
CA PHE A 112 1.81 1.04 1.12
C PHE A 112 1.09 -0.27 0.80
N THR A 113 -0.15 -0.21 0.32
CA THR A 113 -0.92 -1.43 0.00
C THR A 113 -0.21 -2.34 -1.01
N THR A 114 0.57 -1.78 -1.94
CA THR A 114 1.37 -2.55 -2.89
C THR A 114 2.71 -2.96 -2.28
N LEU A 115 3.40 -2.07 -1.56
CA LEU A 115 4.70 -2.39 -0.97
C LEU A 115 4.62 -3.53 0.04
N VAL A 116 3.59 -3.56 0.89
CA VAL A 116 3.41 -4.64 1.89
C VAL A 116 3.17 -6.01 1.26
N ARG A 117 2.70 -6.06 0.01
CA ARG A 117 2.47 -7.28 -0.78
C ARG A 117 3.62 -7.62 -1.73
N PHE A 118 4.63 -6.74 -1.83
CA PHE A 118 5.63 -6.86 -2.90
C PHE A 118 6.43 -8.15 -2.77
N ASP A 119 7.18 -8.33 -1.70
CA ASP A 119 8.02 -9.50 -1.50
C ASP A 119 7.23 -10.80 -1.28
N PRO A 120 6.13 -10.83 -0.48
CA PRO A 120 5.37 -12.06 -0.28
C PRO A 120 4.58 -12.51 -1.50
N VAL A 121 4.28 -11.62 -2.44
CA VAL A 121 3.42 -11.92 -3.59
C VAL A 121 4.04 -11.48 -4.91
N TYR A 122 4.15 -10.17 -5.15
CA TYR A 122 4.37 -9.66 -6.51
C TYR A 122 5.73 -10.03 -7.07
N HIS A 123 6.75 -10.09 -6.24
CA HIS A 123 8.09 -10.51 -6.64
C HIS A 123 8.09 -11.93 -7.26
N GLY A 124 7.46 -12.90 -6.60
CA GLY A 124 7.42 -14.27 -7.08
C GLY A 124 6.23 -14.55 -8.00
N HIS A 125 5.02 -14.35 -7.48
CA HIS A 125 3.76 -14.73 -8.14
C HIS A 125 3.52 -13.97 -9.46
N PHE A 126 3.82 -12.67 -9.47
CA PHE A 126 3.67 -11.81 -10.64
C PHE A 126 4.99 -11.56 -11.40
N LYS A 127 6.07 -12.20 -10.98
CA LYS A 127 7.40 -12.07 -11.61
C LYS A 127 7.95 -10.64 -11.64
N CYS A 128 7.54 -9.77 -10.67
CA CYS A 128 8.09 -8.43 -10.50
C CYS A 128 9.44 -8.51 -9.77
N ASN A 129 10.42 -9.18 -10.38
CA ASN A 129 11.56 -9.76 -9.68
C ASN A 129 12.94 -9.17 -10.04
N ARG A 130 12.99 -7.86 -10.41
CA ARG A 130 14.29 -7.17 -10.57
C ARG A 130 15.07 -7.20 -9.24
N ASN A 131 14.39 -6.82 -8.19
CA ASN A 131 14.85 -6.85 -6.82
C ASN A 131 13.65 -6.98 -5.87
N LYS A 132 13.89 -7.46 -4.67
CA LYS A 132 12.91 -7.43 -3.59
C LYS A 132 12.78 -6.00 -3.05
N LEU A 133 11.68 -5.72 -2.36
CA LEU A 133 11.53 -4.50 -1.59
C LEU A 133 12.63 -4.38 -0.51
N THR A 134 12.96 -5.49 0.14
CA THR A 134 14.01 -5.58 1.16
C THR A 134 15.42 -5.25 0.63
N GLU A 135 15.63 -5.25 -0.68
CA GLU A 135 16.90 -4.93 -1.34
C GLU A 135 17.02 -3.45 -1.74
N ASP A 136 15.92 -2.67 -1.63
CA ASP A 136 15.95 -1.20 -1.77
C ASP A 136 15.94 -0.56 -0.38
N PRO A 137 17.06 -0.01 0.11
CA PRO A 137 17.15 0.47 1.48
C PRO A 137 16.22 1.64 1.79
N VAL A 138 15.87 2.47 0.80
CA VAL A 138 14.99 3.63 0.96
C VAL A 138 13.53 3.18 1.02
N LEU A 139 13.09 2.40 0.03
CA LEU A 139 11.72 1.89 -0.01
C LEU A 139 11.45 0.92 1.14
N TRP A 140 12.43 0.11 1.51
CA TRP A 140 12.30 -0.82 2.64
C TRP A 140 12.18 -0.08 3.98
N ALA A 141 12.99 0.96 4.21
CA ALA A 141 12.87 1.79 5.40
C ALA A 141 11.52 2.52 5.44
N TYR A 142 11.07 3.07 4.31
CA TYR A 142 9.78 3.73 4.18
C TYR A 142 8.59 2.78 4.44
N ALA A 143 8.61 1.59 3.85
CA ALA A 143 7.56 0.60 4.07
C ALA A 143 7.47 0.17 5.54
N ARG A 144 8.62 0.04 6.24
CA ARG A 144 8.65 -0.26 7.69
C ARG A 144 8.17 0.91 8.54
N ASP A 145 8.50 2.16 8.17
CA ASP A 145 7.99 3.35 8.88
C ASP A 145 6.46 3.37 8.85
N LEU A 146 5.87 3.16 7.67
CA LEU A 146 4.42 3.06 7.56
C LEU A 146 3.87 1.85 8.30
N TYR A 147 4.45 0.66 8.13
CA TYR A 147 3.99 -0.56 8.80
C TYR A 147 3.97 -0.42 10.33
N GLN A 148 4.97 0.25 10.91
CA GLN A 148 5.07 0.48 12.36
C GLN A 148 4.23 1.67 12.84
N THR A 149 3.66 2.44 11.91
CA THR A 149 2.72 3.52 12.23
C THR A 149 1.37 2.92 12.62
N PRO A 150 0.76 3.32 13.77
CA PRO A 150 -0.55 2.84 14.17
C PRO A 150 -1.61 2.99 13.06
N GLY A 151 -2.40 1.95 12.83
CA GLY A 151 -3.42 1.90 11.78
C GLY A 151 -2.95 1.34 10.45
N PHE A 152 -1.66 1.00 10.30
CA PHE A 152 -1.13 0.35 9.10
C PHE A 152 -0.84 -1.14 9.32
N GLY A 153 0.21 -1.49 10.05
CA GLY A 153 0.57 -2.88 10.31
C GLY A 153 -0.52 -3.66 11.04
N ASP A 154 -1.29 -2.97 11.86
CA ASP A 154 -2.45 -3.52 12.58
C ASP A 154 -3.52 -4.12 11.64
N THR A 155 -3.54 -3.71 10.38
CA THR A 155 -4.49 -4.17 9.35
C THR A 155 -3.90 -5.20 8.39
N VAL A 156 -2.62 -5.59 8.57
CA VAL A 156 -1.91 -6.48 7.65
C VAL A 156 -1.92 -7.91 8.15
N ASP A 157 -2.57 -8.79 7.40
CA ASP A 157 -2.51 -10.24 7.58
C ASP A 157 -1.76 -10.88 6.41
N PHE A 158 -0.51 -11.25 6.62
CA PHE A 158 0.33 -11.86 5.59
C PHE A 158 -0.13 -13.27 5.19
N ASP A 159 -0.76 -14.04 6.08
CA ASP A 159 -1.31 -15.36 5.73
C ASP A 159 -2.50 -15.18 4.78
N HIS A 160 -3.44 -14.29 5.10
CA HIS A 160 -4.55 -13.94 4.21
C HIS A 160 -4.07 -13.41 2.86
N ILE A 161 -3.09 -12.49 2.86
CA ILE A 161 -2.50 -11.95 1.63
C ILE A 161 -1.97 -13.10 0.76
N LYS A 162 -1.11 -13.95 1.30
CA LYS A 162 -0.49 -15.05 0.54
C LYS A 162 -1.54 -16.04 0.05
N ARG A 163 -2.44 -16.50 0.91
CA ARG A 163 -3.52 -17.44 0.53
C ARG A 163 -4.39 -16.87 -0.57
N HIS A 164 -4.83 -15.61 -0.43
CA HIS A 164 -5.66 -14.98 -1.45
C HIS A 164 -4.99 -15.05 -2.82
N TYR A 165 -3.77 -14.56 -2.96
CA TYR A 165 -3.12 -14.51 -4.27
C TYR A 165 -2.78 -15.91 -4.82
N TYR A 166 -2.18 -16.76 -4.03
CA TYR A 166 -1.67 -18.05 -4.52
C TYR A 166 -2.76 -19.11 -4.71
N GLN A 167 -3.88 -19.04 -3.99
CA GLN A 167 -4.97 -20.00 -4.12
C GLN A 167 -6.09 -19.55 -5.08
N VAL A 168 -6.26 -18.23 -5.28
CA VAL A 168 -7.32 -17.70 -6.16
C VAL A 168 -6.85 -17.57 -7.62
N HIS A 169 -5.59 -17.21 -7.85
CA HIS A 169 -5.06 -17.02 -9.20
C HIS A 169 -4.56 -18.33 -9.82
N THR A 170 -5.43 -19.30 -9.95
CA THR A 170 -5.09 -20.65 -10.46
C THR A 170 -4.64 -20.68 -11.91
N GLY A 171 -4.96 -19.64 -12.68
CA GLY A 171 -4.43 -19.48 -14.06
C GLY A 171 -2.91 -19.31 -14.14
N ILE A 172 -2.29 -18.75 -13.10
CA ILE A 172 -0.84 -18.54 -13.03
C ILE A 172 -0.18 -19.38 -11.92
N ASN A 173 -0.96 -19.96 -11.02
CA ASN A 173 -0.52 -20.90 -9.98
C ASN A 173 -1.51 -22.10 -9.89
N PRO A 174 -1.51 -23.01 -10.87
CA PRO A 174 -2.51 -24.07 -10.99
C PRO A 174 -2.48 -25.08 -9.85
N THR A 175 -1.36 -25.21 -9.15
CA THR A 175 -1.22 -26.11 -7.99
C THR A 175 -1.78 -25.53 -6.70
N ALA A 176 -2.16 -24.25 -6.68
CA ALA A 176 -2.60 -23.51 -5.49
C ALA A 176 -1.62 -23.58 -4.29
N ILE A 177 -0.34 -23.88 -4.55
CA ILE A 177 0.68 -23.93 -3.51
C ILE A 177 0.96 -22.51 -3.01
N VAL A 178 0.86 -22.33 -1.69
CA VAL A 178 1.23 -21.07 -1.00
C VAL A 178 2.70 -21.19 -0.57
N PRO A 179 3.61 -20.33 -1.02
CA PRO A 179 5.02 -20.42 -0.67
C PRO A 179 5.25 -20.19 0.83
N ALA A 180 6.24 -20.87 1.40
CA ALA A 180 6.58 -20.71 2.83
C ALA A 180 7.19 -19.32 3.12
N GLY A 181 8.11 -18.85 2.28
CA GLY A 181 8.71 -17.52 2.39
C GLY A 181 7.84 -16.36 1.87
N PRO A 182 8.39 -15.13 1.87
CA PRO A 182 9.70 -14.77 2.42
C PRO A 182 9.72 -14.70 3.95
N ASP A 183 10.90 -14.47 4.56
CA ASP A 183 11.00 -14.07 5.97
C ASP A 183 10.39 -12.66 6.13
N LEU A 184 9.43 -12.54 7.04
CA LEU A 184 8.66 -11.31 7.30
C LEU A 184 9.05 -10.64 8.63
N SER A 185 10.01 -11.20 9.37
CA SER A 185 10.43 -10.68 10.68
C SER A 185 11.01 -9.27 10.62
N GLY A 186 11.59 -8.89 9.48
CA GLY A 186 12.18 -7.57 9.25
C GLY A 186 11.21 -6.39 9.29
N TRP A 187 9.89 -6.59 9.21
CA TRP A 187 8.90 -5.51 9.22
C TRP A 187 8.88 -4.69 10.51
N THR A 188 9.30 -5.27 11.63
CA THR A 188 9.37 -4.61 12.94
C THR A 188 10.76 -4.07 13.28
N ALA A 189 11.74 -4.24 12.39
CA ALA A 189 13.09 -3.72 12.60
C ALA A 189 13.12 -2.17 12.51
N PRO A 190 14.02 -1.49 13.22
CA PRO A 190 14.13 -0.03 13.19
C PRO A 190 14.30 0.51 11.77
N HIS A 191 13.55 1.55 11.42
CA HIS A 191 13.55 2.16 10.07
C HIS A 191 14.36 3.46 10.00
N HIS A 192 14.53 4.18 11.10
CA HIS A 192 15.31 5.42 11.24
C HIS A 192 14.84 6.60 10.39
N ARG A 193 13.63 6.54 9.81
CA ARG A 193 13.12 7.63 8.95
C ARG A 193 12.59 8.82 9.75
N GLU A 194 12.37 8.67 11.05
CA GLU A 194 12.11 9.78 11.97
C GLU A 194 13.20 10.86 11.92
N GLN A 195 14.41 10.51 11.53
CA GLN A 195 15.54 11.45 11.34
C GLN A 195 15.33 12.42 10.17
N LEU A 196 14.46 12.09 9.24
CA LEU A 196 14.08 12.97 8.11
C LEU A 196 13.04 14.03 8.49
N GLY A 197 12.58 14.01 9.75
CA GLY A 197 11.52 14.89 10.22
C GLY A 197 10.12 14.38 9.88
N GLY A 198 9.15 15.33 9.89
CA GLY A 198 7.75 15.00 9.66
C GLY A 198 7.06 14.31 10.85
N ARG A 199 5.73 14.39 10.87
CA ARG A 199 4.90 13.75 11.90
C ARG A 199 3.82 12.93 11.20
N PRO A 200 3.68 11.62 11.49
CA PRO A 200 2.74 10.74 10.77
C PRO A 200 1.33 11.31 10.63
N PHE A 201 0.82 11.89 11.71
CA PHE A 201 -0.58 12.36 11.78
C PHE A 201 -0.69 13.90 11.77
N GLY A 202 0.41 14.64 11.56
CA GLY A 202 0.42 16.09 11.59
C GLY A 202 -0.06 16.64 12.94
N ASP A 203 -1.13 17.45 12.92
CA ASP A 203 -1.81 17.94 14.12
C ASP A 203 -2.94 17.00 14.59
N GLY A 204 -3.18 15.91 13.85
CA GLY A 204 -4.11 14.86 14.25
C GLY A 204 -3.53 13.92 15.30
N THR A 205 -4.32 12.94 15.68
CA THR A 205 -3.95 11.90 16.63
C THR A 205 -3.91 10.53 15.93
N PRO A 206 -3.10 9.58 16.42
CA PRO A 206 -3.13 8.22 15.90
C PRO A 206 -4.51 7.57 16.09
N PRO A 207 -4.90 6.58 15.26
CA PRO A 207 -6.07 5.77 15.54
C PRO A 207 -5.96 5.09 16.90
N GLY A 208 -7.09 4.84 17.52
CA GLY A 208 -7.13 4.01 18.75
C GLY A 208 -6.65 2.58 18.47
N PRO A 209 -6.39 1.80 19.53
CA PRO A 209 -6.02 0.40 19.36
C PRO A 209 -7.12 -0.36 18.61
N VAL A 210 -6.70 -1.25 17.70
CA VAL A 210 -7.62 -2.16 17.02
C VAL A 210 -8.35 -3.01 18.07
N PRO A 211 -9.69 -3.18 17.98
CA PRO A 211 -10.44 -4.04 18.87
C PRO A 211 -9.84 -5.45 18.97
N GLU A 212 -9.91 -6.07 20.14
CA GLU A 212 -9.22 -7.33 20.42
C GLU A 212 -9.56 -8.46 19.41
N GLY A 213 -10.81 -8.51 18.94
CA GLY A 213 -11.25 -9.50 17.93
C GLY A 213 -10.86 -9.18 16.49
N GLU A 214 -10.30 -7.99 16.24
CA GLU A 214 -9.92 -7.51 14.90
C GLU A 214 -8.39 -7.41 14.72
N ARG A 215 -7.63 -7.72 15.77
CA ARG A 215 -6.15 -7.66 15.73
C ARG A 215 -5.59 -8.73 14.83
N VAL A 216 -4.79 -8.33 13.87
CA VAL A 216 -3.96 -9.23 13.08
C VAL A 216 -2.71 -9.59 13.88
N THR A 217 -2.42 -10.88 13.99
CA THR A 217 -1.21 -11.36 14.68
C THR A 217 0.02 -10.99 13.85
N PRO A 218 1.02 -10.27 14.41
CA PRO A 218 2.26 -10.02 13.71
C PRO A 218 2.93 -11.34 13.28
N PRO A 219 3.70 -11.35 12.19
CA PRO A 219 4.42 -12.55 11.78
C PRO A 219 5.35 -12.99 12.92
N ALA A 220 5.26 -14.26 13.33
CA ALA A 220 6.12 -14.81 14.37
C ALA A 220 7.58 -14.72 13.91
N SER A 221 8.43 -14.16 14.77
CA SER A 221 9.89 -14.29 14.62
C SER A 221 10.24 -15.77 14.76
N ARG A 222 10.81 -16.35 13.72
CA ARG A 222 11.39 -17.70 13.76
C ARG A 222 12.85 -17.65 14.14
#